data_5dc70ef4eb2a3f4e9a791e861d8f50e4
#
_entry.id   5dc70ef4eb2a3f4e9a791e861d8f50e4
#
_cell.length_a   1.000
_cell.length_b   1.000
_cell.length_c   1.000
_cell.angle_alpha   90.00
_cell.angle_beta   90.00
_cell.angle_gamma   90.00
#
_symmetry.space_group_name_H-M   'P 1'
#
loop_
_entity.id
_entity.type
_entity.pdbx_description
1 polymer ?
#
loop_
_entity_poly.entity_id
_entity_poly.type
_entity_poly.pdbx_seq_one_letter_code
_entity_poly.pdbx_strand_id
1 'polypeptide(L)'
;FALVPLTPAIAFSAIILLGLSFSLVPAALWPSVPKMVDNRYMGSAYATIFWIQNLGLMAFPMIIGWVLNKVNPGVGEAIKAGEHVSYNYTVPMLIFASLGVLAFLLAFWLKLEDRKKHYGLELPNIKK
;
A
#
# COMPACT_ATOMS: atom_id res chain seq x y z
N PHE A 1 -11.31 -13.23 21.98
CA PHE A 1 -11.27 -11.82 21.55
C PHE A 1 -12.63 -11.48 20.98
N ALA A 2 -13.43 -10.72 21.76
CA ALA A 2 -14.68 -10.19 21.28
C ALA A 2 -14.37 -9.25 20.10
N LEU A 3 -14.67 -9.70 18.89
CA LEU A 3 -14.76 -8.82 17.73
C LEU A 3 -15.76 -7.74 18.11
N VAL A 4 -15.30 -6.52 18.30
CA VAL A 4 -16.19 -5.35 18.30
C VAL A 4 -17.05 -5.52 17.06
N PRO A 5 -18.38 -5.61 17.17
CA PRO A 5 -19.22 -5.73 15.99
C PRO A 5 -18.90 -4.52 15.13
N LEU A 6 -18.28 -4.78 13.98
CA LEU A 6 -18.06 -3.74 12.98
C LEU A 6 -19.45 -3.27 12.56
N THR A 7 -19.92 -2.22 13.21
CA THR A 7 -21.16 -1.59 12.76
C THR A 7 -20.97 -1.20 11.31
N PRO A 8 -21.98 -1.32 10.46
CA PRO A 8 -21.88 -0.91 9.05
C PRO A 8 -21.24 0.47 8.87
N ALA A 9 -21.48 1.39 9.80
CA ALA A 9 -20.87 2.72 9.80
C ALA A 9 -19.33 2.69 9.90
N ILE A 10 -18.75 1.81 10.71
CA ILE A 10 -17.30 1.67 10.84
C ILE A 10 -16.72 1.08 9.56
N ALA A 11 -17.37 0.09 8.96
CA ALA A 11 -16.94 -0.50 7.71
C ALA A 11 -16.97 0.53 6.56
N PHE A 12 -18.03 1.31 6.44
CA PHE A 12 -18.14 2.39 5.45
C PHE A 12 -17.07 3.47 5.65
N SER A 13 -16.84 3.92 6.88
CA SER A 13 -15.80 4.92 7.15
C SER A 13 -14.40 4.40 6.82
N ALA A 14 -14.11 3.13 7.11
CA ALA A 14 -12.83 2.52 6.74
C ALA A 14 -12.63 2.44 5.22
N ILE A 15 -13.68 2.09 4.46
CA ILE A 15 -13.62 2.04 2.99
C ILE A 15 -13.43 3.44 2.40
N ILE A 16 -14.12 4.45 2.93
CA ILE A 16 -13.96 5.85 2.48
C ILE A 16 -12.52 6.33 2.75
N LEU A 17 -11.99 6.10 3.95
CA LEU A 17 -10.62 6.46 4.29
C LEU A 17 -9.60 5.74 3.42
N LEU A 18 -9.83 4.45 3.13
CA LEU A 18 -8.98 3.68 2.23
C LEU A 18 -9.00 4.25 0.81
N GLY A 19 -10.19 4.59 0.30
CA GLY A 19 -10.36 5.19 -1.03
C GLY A 19 -9.66 6.55 -1.14
N LEU A 20 -9.81 7.42 -0.14
CA LEU A 20 -9.12 8.70 -0.07
C LEU A 20 -7.59 8.51 -0.04
N SER A 21 -7.09 7.62 0.81
CA SER A 21 -5.66 7.32 0.92
C SER A 21 -5.11 6.78 -0.41
N PHE A 22 -5.84 5.88 -1.05
CA PHE A 22 -5.45 5.32 -2.35
C PHE A 22 -5.43 6.36 -3.47
N SER A 23 -6.30 7.36 -3.41
CA SER A 23 -6.33 8.48 -4.37
C SER A 23 -5.20 9.47 -4.14
N LEU A 24 -4.86 9.77 -2.88
CA LEU A 24 -3.86 10.78 -2.53
C LEU A 24 -2.43 10.33 -2.87
N VAL A 25 -2.11 9.04 -2.74
CA VAL A 25 -0.76 8.51 -2.98
C VAL A 25 -0.30 8.77 -4.43
N PRO A 26 -1.02 8.35 -5.48
CA PRO A 26 -0.61 8.67 -6.84
C PRO A 26 -0.66 10.18 -7.13
N ALA A 27 -1.64 10.91 -6.60
CA ALA A 27 -1.72 12.35 -6.78
C ALA A 27 -0.49 13.10 -6.24
N ALA A 28 0.15 12.60 -5.18
CA ALA A 28 1.38 13.17 -4.63
C ALA A 28 2.64 12.67 -5.35
N LEU A 29 2.71 11.38 -5.69
CA LEU A 29 3.93 10.77 -6.23
C LEU A 29 4.15 11.09 -7.71
N TRP A 30 3.11 11.04 -8.54
CA TRP A 30 3.25 11.23 -9.98
C TRP A 30 3.82 12.60 -10.37
N PRO A 31 3.37 13.74 -9.79
CA PRO A 31 3.94 15.04 -10.09
C PRO A 31 5.37 15.24 -9.55
N SER A 32 5.83 14.38 -8.64
CA SER A 32 7.17 14.47 -8.06
C SER A 32 8.25 13.90 -8.98
N VAL A 33 7.91 12.92 -9.84
CA VAL A 33 8.86 12.28 -10.75
C VAL A 33 9.54 13.28 -11.69
N PRO A 34 8.82 14.20 -12.38
CA PRO A 34 9.43 15.20 -13.24
C PRO A 34 10.35 16.20 -12.55
N LYS A 35 10.29 16.29 -11.22
CA LYS A 35 11.18 17.18 -10.45
C LYS A 35 12.51 16.53 -10.10
N MET A 36 12.54 15.19 -10.12
CA MET A 36 13.70 14.40 -9.72
C MET A 36 14.48 13.83 -10.90
N VAL A 37 13.83 13.72 -12.07
CA VAL A 37 14.37 13.05 -13.27
C VAL A 37 14.35 14.02 -14.44
N ASP A 38 15.44 14.03 -15.20
CA ASP A 38 15.54 14.79 -16.44
C ASP A 38 14.49 14.31 -17.46
N ASN A 39 13.91 15.24 -18.22
CA ASN A 39 12.90 14.97 -19.24
C ASN A 39 13.31 13.87 -20.23
N ARG A 40 14.59 13.76 -20.51
CA ARG A 40 15.18 12.72 -21.38
C ARG A 40 14.93 11.31 -20.87
N TYR A 41 14.87 11.12 -19.56
CA TYR A 41 14.72 9.81 -18.93
C TYR A 41 13.33 9.56 -18.31
N MET A 42 12.40 10.47 -18.55
CA MET A 42 11.06 10.42 -17.96
C MET A 42 10.32 9.11 -18.25
N GLY A 43 10.35 8.66 -19.52
CA GLY A 43 9.71 7.41 -19.91
C GLY A 43 10.30 6.19 -19.20
N SER A 44 11.61 6.13 -19.08
CA SER A 44 12.28 5.04 -18.35
C SER A 44 11.98 5.07 -16.86
N ALA A 45 11.90 6.25 -16.26
CA ALA A 45 11.56 6.41 -14.85
C ALA A 45 10.16 5.88 -14.55
N TYR A 46 9.17 6.30 -15.32
CA TYR A 46 7.80 5.80 -15.15
C TYR A 46 7.70 4.30 -15.43
N ALA A 47 8.35 3.81 -16.48
CA ALA A 47 8.38 2.38 -16.79
C ALA A 47 8.95 1.55 -15.63
N THR A 48 10.02 2.01 -15.00
CA THR A 48 10.64 1.34 -13.86
C THR A 48 9.71 1.35 -12.64
N ILE A 49 9.06 2.47 -12.35
CA ILE A 49 8.08 2.59 -11.25
C ILE A 49 6.94 1.59 -11.46
N PHE A 50 6.35 1.56 -12.66
CA PHE A 50 5.28 0.63 -12.99
C PHE A 50 5.71 -0.83 -12.93
N TRP A 51 6.92 -1.14 -13.38
CA TRP A 51 7.46 -2.49 -13.31
C TRP A 51 7.57 -2.98 -11.86
N ILE A 52 8.16 -2.18 -10.98
CA ILE A 52 8.26 -2.49 -9.54
C ILE A 52 6.88 -2.61 -8.91
N GLN A 53 5.95 -1.70 -9.24
CA GLN A 53 4.58 -1.72 -8.75
C GLN A 53 3.85 -3.02 -9.15
N ASN A 54 3.98 -3.45 -10.40
CA ASN A 54 3.35 -4.67 -10.88
C ASN A 54 3.95 -5.93 -10.23
N LEU A 55 5.26 -5.96 -9.98
CA LEU A 55 5.87 -7.04 -9.19
C LEU A 55 5.27 -7.11 -7.79
N GLY A 56 5.07 -5.97 -7.14
CA GLY A 56 4.41 -5.91 -5.84
C GLY A 56 2.97 -6.42 -5.89
N LEU A 57 2.19 -5.97 -6.88
CA LEU A 57 0.80 -6.38 -7.08
C LEU A 57 0.67 -7.90 -7.34
N MET A 58 1.65 -8.51 -7.98
CA MET A 58 1.69 -9.96 -8.20
C MET A 58 2.13 -10.71 -6.94
N ALA A 59 3.23 -10.29 -6.32
CA ALA A 59 3.85 -11.02 -5.21
C ALA A 59 3.03 -10.94 -3.92
N PHE A 60 2.43 -9.78 -3.64
CA PHE A 60 1.73 -9.53 -2.37
C PHE A 60 0.55 -10.47 -2.12
N PRO A 61 -0.40 -10.65 -3.05
CA PRO A 61 -1.52 -11.58 -2.85
C PRO A 61 -1.04 -13.03 -2.64
N MET A 62 0.04 -13.43 -3.33
CA MET A 62 0.62 -14.77 -3.17
C MET A 62 1.20 -14.96 -1.76
N ILE A 63 1.98 -13.99 -1.27
CA ILE A 63 2.59 -14.03 0.06
C ILE A 63 1.48 -14.04 1.14
N ILE A 64 0.50 -13.15 1.02
CA ILE A 64 -0.60 -13.06 1.99
C ILE A 64 -1.44 -14.34 1.98
N GLY A 65 -1.74 -14.91 0.81
CA GLY A 65 -2.44 -16.18 0.70
C GLY A 65 -1.66 -17.34 1.35
N TRP A 66 -0.35 -17.40 1.13
CA TRP A 66 0.51 -18.38 1.76
C TRP A 66 0.55 -18.22 3.30
N VAL A 67 0.72 -16.99 3.79
CA VAL A 67 0.70 -16.70 5.23
C VAL A 67 -0.65 -17.05 5.83
N LEU A 68 -1.76 -16.69 5.17
CA LEU A 68 -3.10 -16.99 5.64
C LEU A 68 -3.33 -18.50 5.80
N ASN A 69 -2.92 -19.29 4.82
CA ASN A 69 -3.02 -20.76 4.90
C ASN A 69 -2.12 -21.35 5.99
N LYS A 70 -0.92 -20.78 6.18
CA LYS A 70 0.02 -21.26 7.20
C LYS A 70 -0.45 -20.97 8.62
N VAL A 71 -1.13 -19.83 8.82
CA VAL A 71 -1.65 -19.41 10.13
C VAL A 71 -2.99 -20.10 10.44
N ASN A 72 -3.70 -20.56 9.42
CA ASN A 72 -5.02 -21.19 9.55
C ASN A 72 -5.02 -22.60 8.91
N PRO A 73 -4.26 -23.56 9.45
CA PRO A 73 -4.20 -24.90 8.87
C PRO A 73 -5.59 -25.57 8.90
N GLY A 74 -6.00 -26.16 7.78
CA GLY A 74 -7.27 -26.88 7.65
C GLY A 74 -8.52 -26.01 7.48
N VAL A 75 -8.48 -24.70 7.75
CA VAL A 75 -9.66 -23.82 7.61
C VAL A 75 -10.18 -23.78 6.17
N GLY A 76 -9.30 -23.78 5.18
CA GLY A 76 -9.71 -23.80 3.78
C GLY A 76 -10.44 -25.09 3.36
N GLU A 77 -10.07 -26.24 3.93
CA GLU A 77 -10.72 -27.53 3.69
C GLU A 77 -12.07 -27.60 4.42
N ALA A 78 -12.12 -27.13 5.67
CA ALA A 78 -13.35 -27.05 6.45
C ALA A 78 -14.42 -26.17 5.77
N ILE A 79 -14.03 -25.02 5.21
CA ILE A 79 -14.95 -24.15 4.44
C ILE A 79 -15.45 -24.88 3.18
N LYS A 80 -14.58 -25.61 2.47
CA LYS A 80 -14.99 -26.41 1.30
C LYS A 80 -15.94 -27.55 1.68
N ALA A 81 -15.81 -28.09 2.89
CA ALA A 81 -16.72 -29.08 3.45
C ALA A 81 -18.06 -28.51 3.94
N GLY A 82 -18.25 -27.18 3.87
CA GLY A 82 -19.48 -26.51 4.30
C GLY A 82 -19.50 -26.14 5.78
N GLU A 83 -18.39 -26.23 6.49
CA GLU A 83 -18.28 -25.84 7.89
C GLU A 83 -18.24 -24.32 8.06
N HIS A 84 -18.90 -23.81 9.10
CA HIS A 84 -18.90 -22.37 9.44
C HIS A 84 -17.66 -22.01 10.27
N VAL A 85 -16.50 -22.02 9.63
CA VAL A 85 -15.23 -21.56 10.22
C VAL A 85 -14.77 -20.27 9.57
N SER A 86 -14.00 -19.46 10.28
CA SER A 86 -13.47 -18.19 9.78
C SER A 86 -11.95 -18.14 9.85
N TYR A 87 -11.33 -17.46 8.89
CA TYR A 87 -9.89 -17.22 8.90
C TYR A 87 -9.49 -16.24 10.01
N ASN A 88 -8.36 -16.51 10.65
CA ASN A 88 -7.70 -15.55 11.51
C ASN A 88 -6.80 -14.65 10.65
N TYR A 89 -7.19 -13.39 10.50
CA TYR A 89 -6.48 -12.38 9.70
C TYR A 89 -5.46 -11.57 10.49
N THR A 90 -5.21 -11.87 11.76
CA THR A 90 -4.32 -11.07 12.63
C THR A 90 -2.92 -10.93 12.03
N VAL A 91 -2.30 -12.02 11.59
CA VAL A 91 -0.95 -11.97 11.02
C VAL A 91 -0.90 -11.23 9.68
N PRO A 92 -1.78 -11.49 8.70
CA PRO A 92 -1.90 -10.65 7.51
C PRO A 92 -2.07 -9.16 7.82
N MET A 93 -2.92 -8.80 8.77
CA MET A 93 -3.11 -7.39 9.16
C MET A 93 -1.85 -6.77 9.76
N LEU A 94 -1.08 -7.51 10.58
CA LEU A 94 0.19 -7.04 11.11
C LEU A 94 1.23 -6.82 10.00
N ILE A 95 1.25 -7.68 8.98
CA ILE A 95 2.10 -7.48 7.81
C ILE A 95 1.73 -6.17 7.09
N PHE A 96 0.45 -5.93 6.82
CA PHE A 96 0.01 -4.68 6.20
C PHE A 96 0.35 -3.45 7.07
N ALA A 97 0.15 -3.54 8.38
CA ALA A 97 0.50 -2.47 9.29
C ALA A 97 2.01 -2.16 9.27
N SER A 98 2.87 -3.20 9.26
CA SER A 98 4.32 -3.04 9.20
C SER A 98 4.77 -2.39 7.89
N LEU A 99 4.11 -2.71 6.77
CA LEU A 99 4.37 -2.06 5.49
C LEU A 99 3.92 -0.60 5.47
N GLY A 100 2.81 -0.27 6.13
CA GLY A 100 2.38 1.11 6.32
C GLY A 100 3.43 1.92 7.09
N VAL A 101 3.98 1.35 8.15
CA VAL A 101 5.09 1.99 8.90
C VAL A 101 6.33 2.15 8.02
N LEU A 102 6.70 1.14 7.25
CA LEU A 102 7.84 1.22 6.32
C LEU A 102 7.63 2.31 5.27
N ALA A 103 6.43 2.37 4.67
CA ALA A 103 6.08 3.40 3.70
C ALA A 103 6.18 4.80 4.31
N PHE A 104 5.71 4.98 5.54
CA PHE A 104 5.82 6.24 6.27
C PHE A 104 7.29 6.64 6.49
N LEU A 105 8.14 5.70 6.90
CA LEU A 105 9.58 5.96 7.10
C LEU A 105 10.28 6.36 5.79
N LEU A 106 9.94 5.68 4.68
CA LEU A 106 10.48 6.02 3.36
C LEU A 106 10.01 7.40 2.88
N ALA A 107 8.73 7.74 3.09
CA ALA A 107 8.20 9.06 2.77
C ALA A 107 8.89 10.16 3.60
N PHE A 108 9.11 9.90 4.87
CA PHE A 108 9.84 10.82 5.74
C PHE A 108 11.31 10.98 5.29
N TRP A 109 11.96 9.90 4.91
CA TRP A 109 13.33 9.95 4.37
C TRP A 109 13.37 10.74 3.06
N LEU A 110 12.42 10.53 2.16
CA LEU A 110 12.31 11.29 0.92
C LEU A 110 12.16 12.79 1.19
N LYS A 111 11.35 13.16 2.19
CA LYS A 111 11.18 14.55 2.62
C LYS A 111 12.49 15.17 3.15
N LEU A 112 13.28 14.40 3.91
CA LEU A 112 14.58 14.85 4.38
C LEU A 112 15.57 15.06 3.24
N GLU A 113 15.55 14.16 2.25
CA GLU A 113 16.42 14.25 1.07
C GLU A 113 16.03 15.41 0.16
N ASP A 114 14.73 15.69 0.00
CA ASP A 114 14.23 16.86 -0.70
C ASP A 114 14.74 18.17 -0.09
N ARG A 115 14.73 18.26 1.24
CA ARG A 115 15.28 19.44 1.95
C ARG A 115 16.78 19.63 1.71
N LYS A 116 17.55 18.55 1.57
CA LYS A 116 18.99 18.60 1.31
C LYS A 116 19.31 18.97 -0.13
N LYS A 117 18.58 18.38 -1.07
CA LYS A 117 18.88 18.51 -2.51
C LYS A 117 18.04 19.56 -3.22
N HIS A 118 17.07 20.16 -2.50
CA HIS A 118 16.21 21.23 -3.03
C HIS A 118 15.46 20.84 -4.33
N TYR A 119 14.95 19.61 -4.41
CA TYR A 119 14.14 19.14 -5.55
C TYR A 119 12.81 19.91 -5.66
N GLY A 120 12.33 20.51 -4.56
CA GLY A 120 11.09 21.27 -4.50
C GLY A 120 9.86 20.38 -4.65
N LEU A 121 9.86 19.20 -4.03
CA LEU A 121 8.73 18.24 -4.12
C LEU A 121 7.43 18.82 -3.57
N GLU A 122 7.52 19.71 -2.57
CA GLU A 122 6.37 20.39 -1.95
C GLU A 122 5.89 21.62 -2.75
N LEU A 123 6.65 22.09 -3.73
CA LEU A 123 6.30 23.26 -4.53
C LEU A 123 5.33 22.89 -5.68
N PRO A 124 4.47 23.81 -6.13
CA PRO A 124 3.63 23.56 -7.29
C PRO A 124 4.46 23.37 -8.58
N ASN A 125 3.96 22.57 -9.54
CA ASN A 125 4.61 22.31 -10.83
C ASN A 125 4.43 23.47 -11.82
N ILE A 126 4.36 24.71 -11.36
CA ILE A 126 4.22 25.89 -12.20
C ILE A 126 5.63 26.31 -12.63
N LYS A 127 5.97 26.07 -13.90
CA LYS A 127 7.13 26.73 -14.51
C LYS A 127 6.78 28.23 -14.66
N LYS A 128 7.52 29.08 -13.97
CA LYS A 128 7.54 30.51 -14.30
C LYS A 128 8.31 30.72 -15.61
#